data_a11307de4843fe1d5411d5bbf33b0a72
#
_entry.id   a11307de4843fe1d5411d5bbf33b0a72
#
_cell.length_a   1.000
_cell.length_b   1.000
_cell.length_c   1.000
_cell.angle_alpha   90.00
_cell.angle_beta   90.00
_cell.angle_gamma   90.00
#
_symmetry.space_group_name_H-M   'P 1'
#
loop_
_entity.id
_entity.type
_entity.pdbx_description
1 polymer ?
#
loop_
_entity_poly.entity_id
_entity_poly.type
_entity_poly.pdbx_seq_one_letter_code
_entity_poly.pdbx_strand_id
1 'polypeptide(L)'
;MKRVLVVDDDRLVADTLTLIFEKSGFTAKAAYSADQGLECSREFVPNLLLCDVTMPGRDGLSLVNDVTRELPACQILVLTGFYSNLKNVREQTRKLSRPVGILTKPCQPSELLREAAALLATA
;
A
#
# COMPACT_ATOMS: atom_id res chain seq x y z
N MET A 1 16.37 3.56 -8.22
CA MET A 1 15.19 2.68 -8.33
C MET A 1 14.10 3.10 -7.37
N LYS A 2 12.85 2.98 -7.78
CA LYS A 2 11.74 3.31 -6.90
C LYS A 2 11.60 2.25 -5.81
N ARG A 3 11.24 2.69 -4.61
CA ARG A 3 11.08 1.83 -3.44
C ARG A 3 9.60 1.62 -3.15
N VAL A 4 9.22 0.36 -2.95
CA VAL A 4 7.84 -0.04 -2.63
C VAL A 4 7.82 -0.76 -1.28
N LEU A 5 6.97 -0.30 -0.38
CA LEU A 5 6.72 -0.98 0.89
C LEU A 5 5.37 -1.68 0.80
N VAL A 6 5.37 -2.99 1.03
CA VAL A 6 4.16 -3.81 1.01
C VAL A 6 3.78 -4.16 2.44
N VAL A 7 2.55 -3.83 2.84
CA VAL A 7 2.06 -4.11 4.19
C VAL A 7 0.82 -4.98 4.10
N ASP A 8 0.91 -6.20 4.62
CA ASP A 8 -0.18 -7.17 4.66
C ASP A 8 0.10 -8.15 5.81
N ASP A 9 -0.92 -8.45 6.62
CA ASP A 9 -0.76 -9.34 7.75
C ASP A 9 -0.60 -10.82 7.34
N ASP A 10 -1.00 -11.16 6.12
CA ASP A 10 -0.72 -12.47 5.54
C ASP A 10 0.69 -12.47 4.95
N ARG A 11 1.61 -13.17 5.63
CA ARG A 11 3.03 -13.17 5.22
C ARG A 11 3.23 -13.68 3.81
N LEU A 12 2.49 -14.72 3.42
CA LEU A 12 2.61 -15.26 2.07
C LEU A 12 2.20 -14.23 1.02
N VAL A 13 1.11 -13.52 1.27
CA VAL A 13 0.64 -12.47 0.36
C VAL A 13 1.67 -11.33 0.31
N ALA A 14 2.12 -10.85 1.45
CA ALA A 14 3.09 -9.76 1.51
C ALA A 14 4.39 -10.12 0.78
N ASP A 15 4.91 -11.32 1.02
CA ASP A 15 6.15 -11.77 0.42
C ASP A 15 6.00 -11.98 -1.09
N THR A 16 4.86 -12.51 -1.52
CA THR A 16 4.57 -12.71 -2.94
C THR A 16 4.49 -11.38 -3.68
N LEU A 17 3.78 -10.41 -3.11
CA LEU A 17 3.66 -9.08 -3.72
C LEU A 17 5.02 -8.38 -3.77
N THR A 18 5.81 -8.51 -2.71
CA THR A 18 7.15 -7.95 -2.66
C THR A 18 8.01 -8.52 -3.79
N LEU A 19 7.94 -9.83 -3.98
CA LEU A 19 8.69 -10.51 -5.04
C LEU A 19 8.26 -10.04 -6.44
N ILE A 20 6.96 -9.83 -6.64
CA ILE A 20 6.42 -9.32 -7.91
C ILE A 20 7.05 -7.95 -8.22
N PHE A 21 7.10 -7.06 -7.24
CA PHE A 21 7.70 -5.74 -7.45
C PHE A 21 9.20 -5.83 -7.70
N GLU A 22 9.91 -6.68 -6.95
CA GLU A 22 11.34 -6.86 -7.15
C GLU A 22 11.66 -7.37 -8.56
N LYS A 23 10.91 -8.33 -9.04
CA LYS A 23 11.08 -8.86 -10.40
C LYS A 23 10.76 -7.84 -11.48
N SER A 24 10.01 -6.81 -11.14
CA SER A 24 9.65 -5.75 -12.08
C SER A 24 10.58 -4.54 -11.99
N GLY A 25 11.68 -4.66 -11.26
CA GLY A 25 12.71 -3.63 -11.20
C GLY A 25 12.61 -2.66 -10.03
N PHE A 26 11.70 -2.90 -9.09
CA PHE A 26 11.58 -2.05 -7.89
C PHE A 26 12.44 -2.61 -6.75
N THR A 27 12.83 -1.74 -5.84
CA THR A 27 13.36 -2.17 -4.54
C THR A 27 12.17 -2.29 -3.60
N ALA A 28 11.90 -3.47 -3.07
CA ALA A 28 10.68 -3.71 -2.30
C ALA A 28 11.00 -4.32 -0.94
N LYS A 29 10.18 -3.98 0.04
CA LYS A 29 10.21 -4.56 1.39
C LYS A 29 8.82 -4.92 1.82
N ALA A 30 8.71 -5.95 2.67
CA ALA A 30 7.46 -6.38 3.26
C ALA A 30 7.41 -6.02 4.74
N ALA A 31 6.22 -5.64 5.20
CA ALA A 31 5.90 -5.53 6.62
C ALA A 31 4.58 -6.26 6.86
N TYR A 32 4.39 -6.80 8.06
CA TYR A 32 3.31 -7.74 8.33
C TYR A 32 2.28 -7.21 9.31
N SER A 33 2.37 -5.95 9.66
CA SER A 33 1.40 -5.25 10.49
C SER A 33 1.47 -3.76 10.21
N ALA A 34 0.42 -3.03 10.62
CA ALA A 34 0.41 -1.58 10.45
C ALA A 34 1.53 -0.92 11.26
N ASP A 35 1.77 -1.36 12.48
CA ASP A 35 2.82 -0.79 13.30
C ASP A 35 4.20 -1.05 12.71
N GLN A 36 4.45 -2.27 12.25
CA GLN A 36 5.70 -2.60 11.59
C GLN A 36 5.85 -1.81 10.28
N GLY A 37 4.74 -1.63 9.55
CA GLY A 37 4.73 -0.84 8.33
C GLY A 37 5.11 0.61 8.55
N LEU A 38 4.59 1.23 9.59
CA LEU A 38 4.92 2.61 9.93
C LEU A 38 6.39 2.76 10.29
N GLU A 39 6.90 1.87 11.12
CA GLU A 39 8.30 1.86 11.52
C GLU A 39 9.21 1.66 10.32
N CYS A 40 8.87 0.70 9.46
CA CYS A 40 9.62 0.43 8.24
C CYS A 40 9.60 1.61 7.28
N SER A 41 8.47 2.31 7.17
CA SER A 41 8.34 3.46 6.26
C SER A 41 9.28 4.59 6.65
N ARG A 42 9.53 4.77 7.93
CA ARG A 42 10.44 5.81 8.43
C ARG A 42 11.89 5.56 8.05
N GLU A 43 12.29 4.31 8.01
CA GLU A 43 13.67 3.93 7.65
C GLU A 43 13.83 3.78 6.14
N PHE A 44 12.90 3.09 5.50
CA PHE A 44 12.98 2.77 4.09
C PHE A 44 12.62 3.95 3.19
N VAL A 45 11.77 4.83 3.65
CA VAL A 45 11.26 6.01 2.93
C VAL A 45 10.76 5.59 1.53
N PRO A 46 9.66 4.83 1.47
CA PRO A 46 9.18 4.30 0.18
C PRO A 46 8.61 5.40 -0.72
N ASN A 47 8.69 5.18 -2.02
CA ASN A 47 8.01 6.00 -3.01
C ASN A 47 6.54 5.60 -3.16
N LEU A 48 6.23 4.32 -2.86
CA LEU A 48 4.88 3.78 -2.91
C LEU A 48 4.66 2.88 -1.70
N LEU A 49 3.52 3.09 -1.02
CA LEU A 49 3.03 2.17 0.01
C LEU A 49 1.87 1.38 -0.58
N LEU A 50 2.00 0.05 -0.59
CA LEU A 50 0.92 -0.87 -0.93
C LEU A 50 0.41 -1.46 0.37
N CYS A 51 -0.84 -1.16 0.73
CA CYS A 51 -1.35 -1.51 2.05
C CYS A 51 -2.70 -2.23 1.97
N ASP A 52 -2.77 -3.39 2.63
CA ASP A 52 -4.04 -4.06 2.89
C ASP A 52 -4.74 -3.31 4.02
N VAL A 53 -6.00 -2.93 3.82
CA VAL A 53 -6.76 -2.18 4.83
C VAL A 53 -7.47 -3.09 5.82
N THR A 54 -7.47 -4.40 5.59
CA THR A 54 -8.15 -5.38 6.45
C THR A 54 -7.12 -6.13 7.27
N MET A 55 -6.57 -5.50 8.30
CA MET A 55 -5.58 -6.12 9.18
C MET A 55 -6.05 -6.08 10.63
N PRO A 56 -5.73 -7.11 11.44
CA PRO A 56 -6.06 -7.08 12.86
C PRO A 56 -5.23 -6.03 13.62
N GLY A 57 -5.76 -5.58 14.73
CA GLY A 57 -5.14 -4.54 15.54
C GLY A 57 -5.31 -3.18 14.91
N ARG A 58 -4.20 -2.45 14.73
CA ARG A 58 -4.21 -1.17 14.04
C ARG A 58 -4.51 -1.42 12.56
N ASP A 59 -5.53 -0.75 12.02
CA ASP A 59 -5.95 -0.99 10.65
C ASP A 59 -5.07 -0.29 9.62
N GLY A 60 -5.21 -0.74 8.37
CA GLY A 60 -4.42 -0.20 7.26
C GLY A 60 -4.74 1.25 6.93
N LEU A 61 -5.97 1.69 7.17
CA LEU A 61 -6.34 3.09 6.91
C LEU A 61 -5.66 4.03 7.90
N SER A 62 -5.48 3.60 9.15
CA SER A 62 -4.72 4.35 10.12
C SER A 62 -3.26 4.50 9.70
N LEU A 63 -2.66 3.41 9.20
CA LEU A 63 -1.30 3.43 8.66
C LEU A 63 -1.20 4.40 7.47
N VAL A 64 -2.15 4.32 6.54
CA VAL A 64 -2.19 5.21 5.37
C VAL A 64 -2.22 6.67 5.81
N ASN A 65 -3.05 6.99 6.78
CA ASN A 65 -3.16 8.34 7.30
C ASN A 65 -1.83 8.83 7.88
N ASP A 66 -1.17 8.00 8.66
CA ASP A 66 0.12 8.35 9.28
C ASP A 66 1.22 8.52 8.23
N VAL A 67 1.30 7.61 7.26
CA VAL A 67 2.31 7.70 6.20
C VAL A 67 2.06 8.92 5.32
N THR A 68 0.81 9.22 4.98
CA THR A 68 0.47 10.40 4.20
C THR A 68 0.94 11.68 4.89
N ARG A 69 0.82 11.72 6.21
CA ARG A 69 1.23 12.88 7.00
C ARG A 69 2.75 12.97 7.15
N GLU A 70 3.41 11.84 7.41
CA GLU A 70 4.86 11.82 7.65
C GLU A 70 5.69 11.84 6.37
N LEU A 71 5.17 11.23 5.31
CA LEU A 71 5.87 11.11 4.01
C LEU A 71 4.97 11.63 2.89
N PRO A 72 4.82 12.95 2.77
CA PRO A 72 3.87 13.50 1.80
C PRO A 72 4.20 13.19 0.33
N ALA A 73 5.43 12.80 0.03
CA ALA A 73 5.81 12.41 -1.33
C ALA A 73 5.50 10.93 -1.64
N CYS A 74 5.18 10.13 -0.63
CA CYS A 74 4.89 8.71 -0.82
C CYS A 74 3.50 8.52 -1.43
N GLN A 75 3.42 7.81 -2.55
CA GLN A 75 2.15 7.47 -3.17
C GLN A 75 1.53 6.28 -2.43
N ILE A 76 0.21 6.18 -2.43
CA ILE A 76 -0.52 5.18 -1.67
C ILE A 76 -1.40 4.34 -2.61
N LEU A 77 -1.30 3.02 -2.50
CA LEU A 77 -2.17 2.07 -3.18
C LEU A 77 -2.77 1.14 -2.12
N VAL A 78 -4.08 1.18 -2.00
CA VAL A 78 -4.82 0.43 -0.98
C VAL A 78 -5.43 -0.82 -1.61
N LEU A 79 -5.27 -1.97 -0.95
CA LEU A 79 -5.95 -3.20 -1.32
C LEU A 79 -7.09 -3.46 -0.34
N THR A 80 -8.26 -3.82 -0.86
CA THR A 80 -9.40 -4.19 -0.05
C THR A 80 -9.98 -5.53 -0.52
N GLY A 81 -10.37 -6.40 0.42
CA GLY A 81 -10.77 -7.76 0.10
C GLY A 81 -12.25 -7.95 -0.19
N PHE A 82 -13.12 -7.01 0.17
CA PHE A 82 -14.56 -7.22 0.07
C PHE A 82 -15.29 -6.00 -0.47
N TYR A 83 -16.29 -6.23 -1.30
CA TYR A 83 -17.14 -5.17 -1.84
C TYR A 83 -17.84 -4.36 -0.74
N SER A 84 -18.22 -5.02 0.35
CA SER A 84 -18.88 -4.34 1.47
C SER A 84 -18.00 -3.28 2.11
N ASN A 85 -16.68 -3.44 2.03
CA ASN A 85 -15.74 -2.49 2.60
C ASN A 85 -15.33 -1.39 1.63
N LEU A 86 -15.55 -1.60 0.33
CA LEU A 86 -15.08 -0.68 -0.70
C LEU A 86 -15.64 0.72 -0.54
N LYS A 87 -16.94 0.84 -0.28
CA LYS A 87 -17.58 2.13 -0.07
C LYS A 87 -17.00 2.86 1.13
N ASN A 88 -16.82 2.13 2.24
CA ASN A 88 -16.24 2.70 3.45
C ASN A 88 -14.79 3.14 3.22
N VAL A 89 -14.01 2.32 2.53
CA VAL A 89 -12.62 2.64 2.19
C VAL A 89 -12.57 3.92 1.33
N ARG A 90 -13.43 4.02 0.35
CA ARG A 90 -13.49 5.21 -0.51
C ARG A 90 -13.86 6.46 0.26
N GLU A 91 -14.81 6.36 1.19
CA GLU A 91 -15.20 7.50 2.04
C GLU A 91 -14.06 7.93 2.95
N GLN A 92 -13.34 6.98 3.54
CA GLN A 92 -12.22 7.28 4.42
C GLN A 92 -11.04 7.90 3.65
N THR A 93 -10.73 7.38 2.46
CA THR A 93 -9.62 7.89 1.66
C THR A 93 -9.91 9.25 1.05
N ARG A 94 -11.17 9.57 0.85
CA ARG A 94 -11.58 10.90 0.37
C ARG A 94 -11.19 12.03 1.33
N LYS A 95 -11.08 11.71 2.60
CA LYS A 95 -10.72 12.67 3.65
C LYS A 95 -9.21 12.92 3.71
N LEU A 96 -8.43 12.14 3.00
CA LEU A 96 -6.99 12.33 2.94
C LEU A 96 -6.66 13.53 2.05
N SER A 97 -5.54 14.17 2.36
CA SER A 97 -5.11 15.38 1.64
C SER A 97 -4.70 15.12 0.20
N ARG A 98 -4.57 13.87 -0.21
CA ARG A 98 -4.15 13.50 -1.57
C ARG A 98 -4.87 12.24 -2.02
N PRO A 99 -5.03 12.07 -3.36
CA PRO A 99 -5.65 10.87 -3.91
C PRO A 99 -4.86 9.62 -3.57
N VAL A 100 -5.57 8.53 -3.33
CA VAL A 100 -4.96 7.21 -3.17
C VAL A 100 -5.56 6.27 -4.21
N GLY A 101 -4.75 5.32 -4.69
CA GLY A 101 -5.24 4.25 -5.55
C GLY A 101 -5.93 3.18 -4.71
N ILE A 102 -6.98 2.58 -5.26
CA ILE A 102 -7.72 1.50 -4.59
C ILE A 102 -7.89 0.35 -5.56
N LEU A 103 -7.46 -0.84 -5.15
CA LEU A 103 -7.71 -2.08 -5.89
C LEU A 103 -8.41 -3.08 -4.99
N THR A 104 -9.29 -3.88 -5.58
CA THR A 104 -9.99 -4.96 -4.86
C THR A 104 -9.24 -6.27 -5.06
N LYS A 105 -9.18 -7.09 -3.99
CA LYS A 105 -8.63 -8.44 -4.07
C LYS A 105 -9.71 -9.40 -4.58
N PRO A 106 -9.34 -10.44 -5.33
CA PRO A 106 -8.02 -10.69 -5.88
C PRO A 106 -7.75 -9.79 -7.09
N CYS A 107 -6.52 -9.36 -7.26
CA CYS A 107 -6.12 -8.61 -8.45
C CYS A 107 -4.95 -9.31 -9.13
N GLN A 108 -4.86 -9.14 -10.44
CA GLN A 108 -3.78 -9.75 -11.22
C GLN A 108 -2.48 -8.95 -11.04
N PRO A 109 -1.31 -9.62 -11.07
CA PRO A 109 -0.04 -8.89 -10.98
C PRO A 109 0.11 -7.77 -12.01
N SER A 110 -0.37 -7.98 -13.25
CA SER A 110 -0.30 -6.96 -14.29
C SER A 110 -1.13 -5.72 -13.94
N GLU A 111 -2.30 -5.92 -13.33
CA GLU A 111 -3.17 -4.82 -12.89
C GLU A 111 -2.52 -4.04 -11.76
N LEU A 112 -1.95 -4.76 -10.78
CA LEU A 112 -1.25 -4.17 -9.66
C LEU A 112 -0.07 -3.32 -10.12
N LEU A 113 0.75 -3.86 -11.01
CA LEU A 113 1.93 -3.16 -11.51
C LEU A 113 1.55 -1.94 -12.34
N ARG A 114 0.47 -2.02 -13.11
CA ARG A 114 -0.02 -0.89 -13.90
C ARG A 114 -0.48 0.25 -13.01
N GLU A 115 -1.25 -0.05 -11.98
CA GLU A 115 -1.71 0.98 -11.03
C GLU A 115 -0.55 1.60 -10.27
N ALA A 116 0.41 0.78 -9.84
CA ALA A 116 1.60 1.27 -9.16
C ALA A 116 2.39 2.22 -10.06
N ALA A 117 2.60 1.84 -11.31
CA ALA A 117 3.32 2.67 -12.27
C ALA A 117 2.61 3.99 -12.53
N ALA A 118 1.27 3.96 -12.64
CA ALA A 118 0.48 5.17 -12.85
C ALA A 118 0.61 6.14 -11.68
N LEU A 119 0.55 5.64 -10.45
CA LEU A 119 0.71 6.47 -9.26
C LEU A 119 2.12 7.05 -9.15
N LEU A 120 3.14 6.27 -9.46
CA LEU A 120 4.52 6.73 -9.41
C LEU A 120 4.84 7.73 -10.51
N ALA A 121 4.13 7.67 -11.63
CA ALA A 121 4.32 8.62 -12.73
C ALA A 121 3.78 10.01 -12.41
N THR A 122 2.84 10.12 -11.47
CA THR A 122 2.27 11.42 -11.06
C THR A 122 3.03 12.07 -9.92
N ALA A 123 4.01 11.39 -9.39
CA ALA A 123 4.77 11.88 -8.23
C ALA A 123 5.73 13.01 -8.60
#